data_b630018e60de648ea09fe10bc53b94bd
#
_entry.id   b630018e60de648ea09fe10bc53b94bd
#
_cell.length_a   1.000
_cell.length_b   1.000
_cell.length_c   1.000
_cell.angle_alpha   90.00
_cell.angle_beta   90.00
_cell.angle_gamma   90.00
#
_symmetry.space_group_name_H-M   'P 1'
#
loop_
_entity.id
_entity.type
_entity.pdbx_description
1 polymer ?
#
loop_
_entity_poly.entity_id
_entity_poly.type
_entity_poly.pdbx_seq_one_letter_code
_entity_poly.pdbx_strand_id
1 'polypeptide(L)'
;MEIKIDTIIGREIIDSRGNPTVEAEVGLSDGTFAKASVPSGASTGEFEAVELRDGEKRYLGKGVQRAVENINSIISPNLCCDSPFDQCAIDSKMIELDGTENKELLGANAILAVSLACAKAAAKNLRLPLFRYIGGTYAVRMPVPMMNILNGGAHASNNIDCLLYTSPSPRDGLLSRM
;
A
#
# COMPACT_ATOMS: atom_id res chain seq x y z
N MET A 1 20.55 -17.10 -14.04
CA MET A 1 20.90 -16.36 -12.81
C MET A 1 19.59 -16.15 -12.08
N GLU A 2 19.51 -16.46 -10.80
CA GLU A 2 18.31 -16.29 -10.00
C GLU A 2 18.11 -14.79 -9.74
N ILE A 3 16.90 -14.28 -9.98
CA ILE A 3 16.56 -12.87 -9.74
C ILE A 3 16.28 -12.69 -8.26
N LYS A 4 16.91 -11.69 -7.66
CA LYS A 4 16.80 -11.36 -6.24
C LYS A 4 16.53 -9.88 -6.04
N ILE A 5 16.00 -9.54 -4.89
CA ILE A 5 15.89 -8.16 -4.43
C ILE A 5 17.33 -7.69 -4.12
N ASP A 6 17.75 -6.62 -4.79
CA ASP A 6 19.09 -6.03 -4.65
C ASP A 6 19.05 -4.79 -3.76
N THR A 7 18.07 -3.93 -3.97
CA THR A 7 17.93 -2.68 -3.20
C THR A 7 16.49 -2.41 -2.83
N ILE A 8 16.28 -1.86 -1.63
CA ILE A 8 15.00 -1.28 -1.20
C ILE A 8 15.30 0.09 -0.62
N ILE A 9 14.64 1.12 -1.14
CA ILE A 9 14.84 2.51 -0.71
C ILE A 9 13.50 3.14 -0.39
N GLY A 10 13.32 3.54 0.87
CA GLY A 10 12.18 4.33 1.33
C GLY A 10 12.42 5.82 1.15
N ARG A 11 11.38 6.56 0.77
CA ARG A 11 11.40 8.02 0.65
C ARG A 11 10.11 8.62 1.20
N GLU A 12 10.21 9.80 1.78
CA GLU A 12 9.04 10.63 2.05
C GLU A 12 8.73 11.45 0.79
N ILE A 13 7.50 11.40 0.33
CA ILE A 13 6.98 12.20 -0.78
C ILE A 13 5.75 12.98 -0.32
N ILE A 14 5.28 13.92 -1.12
CA ILE A 14 4.07 14.70 -0.85
C ILE A 14 2.92 14.17 -1.71
N ASP A 15 1.80 13.89 -1.08
CA ASP A 15 0.59 13.44 -1.75
C ASP A 15 -0.17 14.59 -2.44
N SER A 16 -1.26 14.27 -3.14
CA SER A 16 -2.09 15.25 -3.85
C SER A 16 -2.80 16.26 -2.94
N ARG A 17 -2.85 16.01 -1.63
CA ARG A 17 -3.42 16.91 -0.61
C ARG A 17 -2.36 17.76 0.09
N GLY A 18 -1.08 17.62 -0.29
CA GLY A 18 0.04 18.31 0.35
C GLY A 18 0.51 17.68 1.66
N ASN A 19 0.11 16.45 1.97
CA ASN A 19 0.58 15.72 3.16
C ASN A 19 1.72 14.78 2.81
N PRO A 20 2.68 14.57 3.74
CA PRO A 20 3.71 13.54 3.56
C PRO A 20 3.11 12.14 3.48
N THR A 21 3.70 11.32 2.60
CA THR A 21 3.41 9.88 2.52
C THR A 21 4.67 9.11 2.16
N VAL A 22 4.61 7.77 2.27
CA VAL A 22 5.72 6.87 2.04
C VAL A 22 5.73 6.38 0.60
N GLU A 23 6.88 6.44 -0.05
CA GLU A 23 7.20 5.74 -1.30
C GLU A 23 8.33 4.75 -1.05
N ALA A 24 8.19 3.51 -1.51
CA ALA A 24 9.28 2.56 -1.59
C ALA A 24 9.67 2.29 -3.05
N GLU A 25 10.96 2.19 -3.30
CA GLU A 25 11.55 1.73 -4.56
C GLU A 25 12.26 0.41 -4.31
N VAL A 26 11.97 -0.60 -5.13
CA VAL A 26 12.60 -1.91 -5.10
C VAL A 26 13.35 -2.13 -6.39
N GLY A 27 14.65 -2.39 -6.29
CA GLY A 27 15.52 -2.77 -7.39
C GLY A 27 15.87 -4.26 -7.33
N LEU A 28 15.88 -4.91 -8.49
CA LEU A 28 16.22 -6.32 -8.65
C LEU A 28 17.62 -6.48 -9.24
N SER A 29 18.23 -7.64 -9.03
CA SER A 29 19.59 -7.98 -9.43
C SER A 29 19.87 -7.92 -10.96
N ASP A 30 18.83 -7.85 -11.78
CA ASP A 30 18.93 -7.64 -13.24
C ASP A 30 18.81 -6.17 -13.68
N GLY A 31 18.70 -5.24 -12.71
CA GLY A 31 18.50 -3.83 -12.97
C GLY A 31 17.02 -3.40 -13.13
N THR A 32 16.08 -4.34 -13.09
CA THR A 32 14.65 -4.00 -13.04
C THR A 32 14.34 -3.27 -11.73
N PHE A 33 13.56 -2.19 -11.79
CA PHE A 33 13.09 -1.49 -10.58
C PHE A 33 11.64 -1.06 -10.69
N ALA A 34 10.98 -0.91 -9.56
CA ALA A 34 9.62 -0.38 -9.47
C ALA A 34 9.42 0.41 -8.17
N LYS A 35 8.41 1.27 -8.18
CA LYS A 35 8.04 2.12 -7.06
C LYS A 35 6.58 1.95 -6.69
N ALA A 36 6.30 2.10 -5.40
CA ALA A 36 4.96 2.18 -4.90
C ALA A 36 4.85 3.25 -3.82
N SER A 37 3.82 4.06 -3.90
CA SER A 37 3.46 5.06 -2.90
C SER A 37 2.20 4.61 -2.18
N VAL A 38 2.13 4.84 -0.88
CA VAL A 38 1.00 4.43 -0.05
C VAL A 38 0.09 5.64 0.18
N PRO A 39 -1.18 5.56 -0.23
CA PRO A 39 -2.13 6.62 0.05
C PRO A 39 -2.48 6.65 1.55
N SER A 40 -2.71 7.85 2.07
CA SER A 40 -3.20 8.05 3.43
C SER A 40 -4.72 8.09 3.46
N GLY A 41 -5.33 7.41 4.44
CA GLY A 41 -6.76 7.50 4.71
C GLY A 41 -7.16 8.87 5.30
N ALA A 42 -8.44 9.20 5.22
CA ALA A 42 -8.99 10.40 5.85
C ALA A 42 -9.55 10.12 7.26
N SER A 43 -9.84 8.86 7.58
CA SER A 43 -10.34 8.38 8.86
C SER A 43 -9.60 7.12 9.26
N THR A 44 -9.58 6.82 10.55
CA THR A 44 -8.99 5.60 11.11
C THR A 44 -10.07 4.82 11.85
N GLY A 45 -10.08 3.48 11.67
CA GLY A 45 -10.91 2.56 12.43
C GLY A 45 -10.16 1.99 13.64
N GLU A 46 -10.90 1.52 14.63
CA GLU A 46 -10.34 0.96 15.87
C GLU A 46 -9.46 -0.29 15.60
N PHE A 47 -9.80 -1.06 14.57
CA PHE A 47 -9.12 -2.31 14.20
C PHE A 47 -8.20 -2.17 12.99
N GLU A 48 -7.95 -0.95 12.51
CA GLU A 48 -7.02 -0.73 11.42
C GLU A 48 -5.57 -0.84 11.88
N ALA A 49 -4.71 -1.32 10.99
CA ALA A 49 -3.28 -1.27 11.21
C ALA A 49 -2.77 0.17 11.26
N VAL A 50 -1.77 0.41 12.09
CA VAL A 50 -1.27 1.77 12.38
C VAL A 50 -0.52 2.35 11.18
N GLU A 51 -1.00 3.47 10.68
CA GLU A 51 -0.24 4.33 9.80
C GLU A 51 0.77 5.12 10.66
N LEU A 52 2.04 4.75 10.58
CA LEU A 52 3.08 5.36 11.41
C LEU A 52 3.35 6.80 10.97
N ARG A 53 3.11 7.73 11.89
CA ARG A 53 3.37 9.17 11.76
C ARG A 53 4.36 9.62 12.81
N ASP A 54 5.15 10.67 12.49
CA ASP A 54 6.22 11.16 13.39
C ASP A 54 5.68 11.80 14.66
N GLY A 55 4.49 12.44 14.59
CA GLY A 55 3.88 13.15 15.72
C GLY A 55 4.56 14.45 16.12
N GLU A 56 5.64 14.84 15.42
CA GLU A 56 6.43 16.04 15.70
C GLU A 56 5.86 17.28 14.99
N LYS A 57 6.49 18.46 15.22
CA LYS A 57 6.04 19.74 14.61
C LYS A 57 6.06 19.75 13.07
N ARG A 58 6.93 18.92 12.46
CA ARG A 58 7.07 18.84 11.02
C ARG A 58 5.77 18.36 10.39
N TYR A 59 5.29 19.10 9.38
CA TYR A 59 4.01 18.85 8.72
C TYR A 59 2.83 18.68 9.67
N LEU A 60 2.81 19.44 10.77
CA LEU A 60 1.74 19.37 11.77
C LEU A 60 1.54 17.96 12.37
N GLY A 61 2.65 17.23 12.57
CA GLY A 61 2.62 15.87 13.10
C GLY A 61 2.45 14.76 12.05
N LYS A 62 2.25 15.13 10.77
CA LYS A 62 1.97 14.17 9.70
C LYS A 62 3.21 13.63 8.97
N GLY A 63 4.43 13.99 9.41
CA GLY A 63 5.67 13.46 8.86
C GLY A 63 5.70 11.93 8.88
N VAL A 64 6.48 11.30 8.01
CA VAL A 64 6.62 9.83 7.88
C VAL A 64 8.09 9.38 7.88
N GLN A 65 8.97 10.20 8.44
CA GLN A 65 10.41 9.89 8.47
C GLN A 65 10.71 8.60 9.23
N ARG A 66 10.02 8.33 10.34
CA ARG A 66 10.16 7.08 11.09
C ARG A 66 9.81 5.85 10.24
N ALA A 67 8.72 5.92 9.48
CA ALA A 67 8.36 4.84 8.56
C ALA A 67 9.40 4.66 7.44
N VAL A 68 9.93 5.76 6.90
CA VAL A 68 11.01 5.74 5.90
C VAL A 68 12.30 5.16 6.48
N GLU A 69 12.66 5.52 7.69
CA GLU A 69 13.81 4.96 8.39
C GLU A 69 13.66 3.46 8.63
N ASN A 70 12.47 3.00 9.04
CA ASN A 70 12.16 1.58 9.20
C ASN A 70 12.34 0.80 7.89
N ILE A 71 11.93 1.38 6.75
CA ILE A 71 12.19 0.75 5.44
C ILE A 71 13.69 0.61 5.20
N ASN A 72 14.46 1.69 5.39
CA ASN A 72 15.86 1.73 5.01
C ASN A 72 16.76 0.95 5.98
N SER A 73 16.47 0.97 7.28
CA SER A 73 17.32 0.39 8.33
C SER A 73 16.88 -1.01 8.79
N ILE A 74 15.60 -1.35 8.67
CA ILE A 74 15.09 -2.64 9.15
C ILE A 74 14.62 -3.52 8.00
N ILE A 75 13.67 -3.04 7.17
CA ILE A 75 13.07 -3.87 6.12
C ILE A 75 14.09 -4.20 5.03
N SER A 76 14.79 -3.18 4.51
CA SER A 76 15.75 -3.34 3.40
C SER A 76 16.82 -4.39 3.68
N PRO A 77 17.59 -4.35 4.80
CA PRO A 77 18.62 -5.34 5.06
C PRO A 77 18.09 -6.77 5.23
N ASN A 78 16.84 -6.91 5.68
CA ASN A 78 16.23 -8.20 5.92
C ASN A 78 15.64 -8.83 4.66
N LEU A 79 15.18 -8.04 3.68
CA LEU A 79 14.61 -8.55 2.43
C LEU A 79 15.62 -8.61 1.26
N CYS A 80 16.75 -7.92 1.34
CA CYS A 80 17.79 -8.05 0.32
C CYS A 80 18.25 -9.50 0.18
N CYS A 81 18.44 -9.94 -1.06
CA CYS A 81 18.75 -11.31 -1.47
C CYS A 81 17.55 -12.29 -1.46
N ASP A 82 16.36 -11.91 -1.04
CA ASP A 82 15.16 -12.72 -1.17
C ASP A 82 14.63 -12.74 -2.61
N SER A 83 13.80 -13.73 -2.92
CA SER A 83 13.12 -13.83 -4.21
C SER A 83 12.01 -12.78 -4.30
N PRO A 84 11.95 -11.94 -5.35
CA PRO A 84 10.87 -10.98 -5.53
C PRO A 84 9.54 -11.64 -5.94
N PHE A 85 9.54 -12.93 -6.26
CA PHE A 85 8.37 -13.64 -6.78
C PHE A 85 7.55 -14.34 -5.69
N ASP A 86 8.08 -14.47 -4.48
CA ASP A 86 7.36 -15.04 -3.34
C ASP A 86 6.79 -13.93 -2.46
N GLN A 87 5.66 -13.38 -2.90
CA GLN A 87 4.97 -12.29 -2.19
C GLN A 87 4.57 -12.70 -0.77
N CYS A 88 4.14 -13.95 -0.59
CA CYS A 88 3.73 -14.43 0.73
C CYS A 88 4.91 -14.46 1.71
N ALA A 89 6.08 -14.92 1.26
CA ALA A 89 7.28 -14.92 2.10
C ALA A 89 7.75 -13.51 2.45
N ILE A 90 7.73 -12.59 1.47
CA ILE A 90 8.06 -11.17 1.66
C ILE A 90 7.15 -10.55 2.73
N ASP A 91 5.84 -10.69 2.56
CA ASP A 91 4.85 -10.09 3.45
C ASP A 91 4.91 -10.71 4.86
N SER A 92 5.03 -12.04 4.95
CA SER A 92 5.18 -12.75 6.24
C SER A 92 6.42 -12.29 6.99
N LYS A 93 7.55 -12.15 6.30
CA LYS A 93 8.80 -11.69 6.91
C LYS A 93 8.71 -10.27 7.45
N MET A 94 8.05 -9.35 6.73
CA MET A 94 7.81 -8.00 7.24
C MET A 94 6.86 -7.98 8.44
N ILE A 95 5.84 -8.84 8.44
CA ILE A 95 4.92 -8.99 9.57
C ILE A 95 5.64 -9.55 10.81
N GLU A 96 6.52 -10.52 10.63
CA GLU A 96 7.36 -11.08 11.70
C GLU A 96 8.35 -10.05 12.25
N LEU A 97 8.95 -9.23 11.38
CA LEU A 97 9.85 -8.14 11.79
C LEU A 97 9.13 -7.06 12.60
N ASP A 98 7.88 -6.78 12.29
CA ASP A 98 7.05 -5.87 13.08
C ASP A 98 6.68 -6.49 14.44
N GLY A 99 6.24 -7.75 14.46
CA GLY A 99 5.92 -8.51 15.66
C GLY A 99 4.70 -8.01 16.43
N THR A 100 4.03 -6.92 15.99
CA THR A 100 2.84 -6.37 16.66
C THR A 100 1.57 -6.74 15.91
N GLU A 101 0.44 -6.80 16.61
CA GLU A 101 -0.85 -7.13 16.00
C GLU A 101 -1.28 -6.08 14.97
N ASN A 102 -1.11 -4.82 15.31
CA ASN A 102 -1.59 -3.66 14.54
C ASN A 102 -0.50 -2.96 13.70
N LYS A 103 0.69 -3.54 13.54
CA LYS A 103 1.81 -3.02 12.75
C LYS A 103 2.35 -1.67 13.25
N GLU A 104 2.34 -1.46 14.56
CA GLU A 104 2.75 -0.16 15.14
C GLU A 104 4.27 0.05 15.19
N LEU A 105 5.08 -1.01 15.12
CA LEU A 105 6.54 -0.90 15.18
C LEU A 105 7.11 -0.37 13.86
N LEU A 106 6.86 -1.05 12.76
CA LEU A 106 7.35 -0.66 11.43
C LEU A 106 6.43 0.37 10.76
N GLY A 107 5.15 0.27 11.02
CA GLY A 107 4.10 1.03 10.35
C GLY A 107 3.50 0.29 9.16
N ALA A 108 2.17 0.23 9.10
CA ALA A 108 1.45 -0.37 7.98
C ALA A 108 1.79 0.31 6.65
N ASN A 109 2.03 1.62 6.66
CA ASN A 109 2.45 2.38 5.49
C ASN A 109 3.84 1.96 4.99
N ALA A 110 4.80 1.68 5.85
CA ALA A 110 6.12 1.17 5.47
C ALA A 110 6.01 -0.24 4.87
N ILE A 111 5.31 -1.15 5.54
CA ILE A 111 5.11 -2.54 5.09
C ILE A 111 4.41 -2.57 3.74
N LEU A 112 3.30 -1.83 3.60
CA LEU A 112 2.51 -1.81 2.37
C LEU A 112 3.28 -1.19 1.19
N ALA A 113 4.08 -0.14 1.43
CA ALA A 113 4.89 0.48 0.37
C ALA A 113 5.88 -0.53 -0.23
N VAL A 114 6.58 -1.28 0.63
CA VAL A 114 7.55 -2.30 0.18
C VAL A 114 6.85 -3.47 -0.48
N SER A 115 5.78 -4.01 0.10
CA SER A 115 4.98 -5.09 -0.46
C SER A 115 4.52 -4.78 -1.89
N LEU A 116 3.90 -3.61 -2.09
CA LEU A 116 3.44 -3.17 -3.41
C LEU A 116 4.59 -2.92 -4.39
N ALA A 117 5.72 -2.40 -3.92
CA ALA A 117 6.89 -2.17 -4.78
C ALA A 117 7.50 -3.49 -5.24
N CYS A 118 7.59 -4.51 -4.36
CA CYS A 118 8.03 -5.86 -4.71
C CYS A 118 7.12 -6.49 -5.77
N ALA A 119 5.81 -6.47 -5.57
CA ALA A 119 4.84 -6.99 -6.54
C ALA A 119 4.97 -6.32 -7.92
N LYS A 120 5.15 -4.99 -7.93
CA LYS A 120 5.35 -4.23 -9.18
C LYS A 120 6.70 -4.55 -9.85
N ALA A 121 7.77 -4.71 -9.08
CA ALA A 121 9.07 -5.08 -9.60
C ALA A 121 9.04 -6.48 -10.22
N ALA A 122 8.45 -7.45 -9.52
CA ALA A 122 8.25 -8.81 -10.01
C ALA A 122 7.41 -8.85 -11.31
N ALA A 123 6.28 -8.15 -11.33
CA ALA A 123 5.44 -8.04 -12.52
C ALA A 123 6.21 -7.45 -13.71
N LYS A 124 6.97 -6.37 -13.47
CA LYS A 124 7.78 -5.70 -14.50
C LYS A 124 8.90 -6.61 -15.02
N ASN A 125 9.59 -7.33 -14.14
CA ASN A 125 10.60 -8.30 -14.52
C ASN A 125 10.03 -9.39 -15.43
N LEU A 126 8.84 -9.91 -15.11
CA LEU A 126 8.12 -10.89 -15.92
C LEU A 126 7.45 -10.30 -17.18
N ARG A 127 7.56 -8.99 -17.39
CA ARG A 127 6.89 -8.26 -18.49
C ARG A 127 5.36 -8.44 -18.49
N LEU A 128 4.78 -8.57 -17.29
CA LEU A 128 3.35 -8.69 -17.10
C LEU A 128 2.76 -7.40 -16.53
N PRO A 129 1.56 -6.99 -16.95
CA PRO A 129 0.84 -5.95 -16.22
C PRO A 129 0.48 -6.46 -14.82
N LEU A 130 0.51 -5.56 -13.82
CA LEU A 130 0.34 -5.92 -12.41
C LEU A 130 -0.96 -6.73 -12.15
N PHE A 131 -2.07 -6.34 -12.78
CA PHE A 131 -3.34 -7.06 -12.62
C PHE A 131 -3.24 -8.53 -13.07
N ARG A 132 -2.44 -8.79 -14.09
CA ARG A 132 -2.22 -10.15 -14.60
C ARG A 132 -1.29 -10.95 -13.67
N TYR A 133 -0.28 -10.29 -13.14
CA TYR A 133 0.64 -10.89 -12.17
C TYR A 133 -0.09 -11.32 -10.89
N ILE A 134 -0.93 -10.45 -10.33
CA ILE A 134 -1.67 -10.73 -9.10
C ILE A 134 -2.84 -11.68 -9.37
N GLY A 135 -3.60 -11.47 -10.43
CA GLY A 135 -4.85 -12.21 -10.71
C GLY A 135 -4.65 -13.50 -11.52
N GLY A 136 -3.44 -13.75 -12.03
CA GLY A 136 -3.14 -14.93 -12.82
C GLY A 136 -3.91 -15.01 -14.15
N THR A 137 -4.08 -16.22 -14.64
CA THR A 137 -4.72 -16.49 -15.95
C THR A 137 -6.21 -16.12 -15.99
N TYR A 138 -6.87 -16.10 -14.84
CA TYR A 138 -8.31 -15.79 -14.73
C TYR A 138 -8.61 -14.29 -14.57
N ALA A 139 -7.60 -13.42 -14.54
CA ALA A 139 -7.78 -11.97 -14.48
C ALA A 139 -8.27 -11.39 -15.81
N VAL A 140 -9.48 -11.77 -16.23
CA VAL A 140 -10.11 -11.38 -17.51
C VAL A 140 -11.38 -10.57 -17.33
N ARG A 141 -11.84 -10.38 -16.08
CA ARG A 141 -13.06 -9.61 -15.78
C ARG A 141 -12.68 -8.31 -15.07
N MET A 142 -13.23 -7.21 -15.55
CA MET A 142 -13.16 -5.95 -14.82
C MET A 142 -14.06 -6.03 -13.58
N PRO A 143 -13.61 -5.54 -12.41
CA PRO A 143 -14.52 -5.43 -11.26
C PRO A 143 -15.67 -4.47 -11.58
N VAL A 144 -16.81 -4.72 -10.95
CA VAL A 144 -17.94 -3.79 -11.04
C VAL A 144 -17.57 -2.51 -10.30
N PRO A 145 -17.66 -1.33 -10.94
CA PRO A 145 -17.34 -0.08 -10.28
C PRO A 145 -18.30 0.20 -9.13
N MET A 146 -17.75 0.46 -7.95
CA MET A 146 -18.46 1.03 -6.83
C MET A 146 -18.05 2.49 -6.68
N MET A 147 -18.99 3.38 -6.43
CA MET A 147 -18.70 4.78 -6.25
C MET A 147 -19.45 5.35 -5.04
N ASN A 148 -18.79 6.28 -4.36
CA ASN A 148 -19.45 7.09 -3.35
C ASN A 148 -20.24 8.19 -4.05
N ILE A 149 -21.53 8.25 -3.80
CA ILE A 149 -22.43 9.27 -4.38
C ILE A 149 -22.62 10.42 -3.42
N LEU A 150 -22.73 10.12 -2.12
CA LEU A 150 -22.88 11.09 -1.05
C LEU A 150 -21.83 10.83 0.01
N ASN A 151 -21.15 11.88 0.43
CA ASN A 151 -20.25 11.88 1.56
C ASN A 151 -20.79 12.83 2.63
N GLY A 152 -20.65 12.44 3.90
CA GLY A 152 -21.03 13.26 5.05
C GLY A 152 -20.04 13.08 6.20
N GLY A 153 -20.37 13.61 7.37
CA GLY A 153 -19.53 13.50 8.55
C GLY A 153 -18.12 14.02 8.32
N ALA A 154 -17.10 13.24 8.66
CA ALA A 154 -15.69 13.62 8.54
C ALA A 154 -15.18 13.74 7.07
N HIS A 155 -15.94 13.25 6.09
CA HIS A 155 -15.54 13.24 4.68
C HIS A 155 -16.08 14.41 3.85
N ALA A 156 -16.96 15.23 4.41
CA ALA A 156 -17.52 16.39 3.72
C ALA A 156 -17.96 17.48 4.69
N SER A 157 -17.82 18.74 4.27
CA SER A 157 -18.28 19.91 5.05
C SER A 157 -19.77 20.18 4.80
N ASN A 158 -20.64 19.21 5.11
CA ASN A 158 -22.09 19.35 5.01
C ASN A 158 -22.76 18.79 6.27
N ASN A 159 -24.09 18.94 6.38
CA ASN A 159 -24.88 18.51 7.52
C ASN A 159 -25.48 17.10 7.38
N ILE A 160 -24.87 16.24 6.56
CA ILE A 160 -25.33 14.87 6.36
C ILE A 160 -24.71 14.00 7.44
N ASP A 161 -25.52 13.36 8.29
CA ASP A 161 -25.06 12.49 9.38
C ASP A 161 -24.52 11.13 8.89
N CYS A 162 -24.72 10.78 7.63
CA CYS A 162 -24.19 9.55 7.05
C CYS A 162 -22.78 9.78 6.49
N LEU A 163 -21.81 8.99 6.96
CA LEU A 163 -20.41 9.12 6.57
C LEU A 163 -20.20 8.85 5.06
N LEU A 164 -20.77 7.77 4.55
CA LEU A 164 -20.66 7.33 3.17
C LEU A 164 -21.98 6.75 2.68
N TYR A 165 -22.42 7.13 1.49
CA TYR A 165 -23.46 6.47 0.74
C TYR A 165 -22.86 5.86 -0.52
N THR A 166 -22.82 4.52 -0.57
CA THR A 166 -22.35 3.78 -1.74
C THR A 166 -23.57 3.26 -2.50
N SER A 167 -23.53 3.36 -3.81
CA SER A 167 -24.54 2.72 -4.66
C SER A 167 -23.86 1.67 -5.52
N PRO A 168 -24.43 0.47 -5.65
CA PRO A 168 -24.00 -0.49 -6.66
C PRO A 168 -24.22 0.10 -8.05
N SER A 169 -23.45 -0.35 -9.04
CA SER A 169 -23.64 0.09 -10.41
C SER A 169 -25.03 -0.33 -10.91
N PRO A 170 -25.61 0.34 -11.93
CA PRO A 170 -26.91 -0.03 -12.48
C PRO A 170 -27.03 -1.50 -12.91
N ARG A 171 -25.92 -2.16 -13.21
CA ARG A 171 -25.88 -3.59 -13.53
C ARG A 171 -26.09 -4.48 -12.32
N ASP A 172 -25.66 -4.08 -11.13
CA ASP A 172 -25.82 -4.88 -9.90
C ASP A 172 -27.28 -4.89 -9.43
N GLY A 173 -28.04 -3.82 -9.68
CA GLY A 173 -29.47 -3.74 -9.38
C GLY A 173 -30.33 -4.69 -10.22
N LEU A 174 -29.81 -5.16 -11.36
CA LEU A 174 -30.52 -6.15 -12.21
C LEU A 174 -30.26 -7.59 -11.76
N LEU A 175 -29.10 -7.88 -11.15
CA LEU A 175 -28.77 -9.23 -10.66
C LEU A 175 -29.41 -9.55 -9.30
N SER A 176 -29.79 -8.55 -8.51
CA SER A 176 -30.48 -8.74 -7.24
C SER A 176 -31.97 -9.00 -7.35
N ARG A 177 -32.52 -9.02 -8.56
CA ARG A 177 -33.94 -9.29 -8.84
C ARG A 177 -34.20 -10.65 -9.51
N MET A 178 -33.19 -11.49 -9.64
CA MET A 178 -33.29 -12.90 -9.97
C MET A 178 -32.96 -13.71 -8.71
#